data_10d4379ccc826b22ba5a7e4f2cb6ecd0
#
_entry.id   10d4379ccc826b22ba5a7e4f2cb6ecd0
#
_cell.length_a   1.000
_cell.length_b   1.000
_cell.length_c   1.000
_cell.angle_alpha   90.00
_cell.angle_beta   90.00
_cell.angle_gamma   90.00
#
_symmetry.space_group_name_H-M   'P 1'
#
loop_
_entity.id
_entity.type
_entity.pdbx_description
1 polymer ?
#
loop_
_entity_poly.entity_id
_entity_poly.type
_entity_poly.pdbx_seq_one_letter_code
_entity_poly.pdbx_strand_id
1 'polypeptide(L)' 'MKINNSTALGQLIRERRKELNYTQGYLAEFTGLSVTFISDVERGKKTAELEKVLQLLQILGMDVFIERRE' A
#
# COMPACT_ATOMS: atom_id res chain seq x y z
N MET A 1 -2.93 -7.37 13.25
CA MET A 1 -1.83 -7.81 12.35
C MET A 1 -0.63 -6.89 12.52
N LYS A 2 0.54 -7.48 12.70
CA LYS A 2 1.77 -6.70 12.85
C LYS A 2 2.49 -6.58 11.51
N ILE A 3 2.82 -5.36 11.13
CA ILE A 3 3.58 -5.07 9.93
C ILE A 3 4.93 -4.53 10.35
N ASN A 4 5.98 -5.29 10.11
CA ASN A 4 7.33 -4.96 10.58
C ASN A 4 8.30 -4.59 9.46
N ASN A 5 7.87 -4.67 8.21
CA ASN A 5 8.75 -4.34 7.10
C ASN A 5 7.94 -3.99 5.85
N SER A 6 8.63 -3.44 4.87
CA SER A 6 8.00 -2.97 3.64
C SER A 6 7.43 -4.12 2.79
N THR A 7 8.05 -5.29 2.86
CA THR A 7 7.55 -6.46 2.11
C THR A 7 6.18 -6.89 2.63
N ALA A 8 6.03 -6.98 3.96
CA ALA A 8 4.76 -7.38 4.56
C ALA A 8 3.67 -6.34 4.26
N LEU A 9 4.01 -5.06 4.35
CA LEU A 9 3.06 -3.99 4.03
C LEU A 9 2.65 -4.04 2.56
N GLY A 10 3.60 -4.22 1.67
CA GLY A 10 3.33 -4.29 0.24
C GLY A 10 2.40 -5.45 -0.11
N GLN A 11 2.61 -6.60 0.53
CA GLN A 11 1.76 -7.77 0.30
C GLN A 11 0.33 -7.52 0.78
N LEU A 12 0.18 -6.86 1.93
CA LEU A 12 -1.13 -6.51 2.46
C LEU A 12 -1.87 -5.55 1.51
N ILE A 13 -1.15 -4.58 0.98
CA ILE A 13 -1.71 -3.63 0.00
C ILE A 13 -2.20 -4.38 -1.24
N ARG A 14 -1.37 -5.31 -1.74
CA ARG A 14 -1.73 -6.10 -2.91
C ARG A 14 -2.99 -6.93 -2.66
N GLU A 15 -3.06 -7.60 -1.51
CA GLU A 15 -4.22 -8.41 -1.15
C GLU A 15 -5.49 -7.56 -1.08
N ARG A 16 -5.40 -6.41 -0.43
CA ARG A 16 -6.55 -5.51 -0.30
C ARG A 16 -7.01 -5.00 -1.67
N ARG A 17 -6.05 -4.63 -2.53
CA ARG A 17 -6.38 -4.20 -3.89
C ARG A 17 -7.17 -5.29 -4.61
N LYS A 18 -6.72 -6.54 -4.49
CA LYS A 18 -7.38 -7.67 -5.15
C LYS A 18 -8.76 -7.97 -4.56
N GLU A 19 -8.91 -7.82 -3.24
CA GLU A 19 -10.22 -7.96 -2.60
C GLU A 19 -11.23 -6.98 -3.19
N LEU A 20 -10.78 -5.80 -3.54
CA LEU A 20 -11.63 -4.77 -4.13
C LEU A 20 -11.79 -4.93 -5.64
N ASN A 21 -11.18 -5.95 -6.21
CA ASN A 21 -11.20 -6.24 -7.65
C ASN A 21 -10.58 -5.11 -8.49
N TYR A 22 -9.59 -4.42 -7.94
CA TYR A 22 -8.88 -3.36 -8.67
C TYR A 22 -7.63 -3.93 -9.33
N THR A 23 -7.37 -3.50 -10.58
CA THR A 23 -6.06 -3.72 -11.20
C THR A 23 -5.12 -2.63 -10.74
N GLN A 24 -3.81 -2.84 -10.91
CA GLN A 24 -2.84 -1.77 -10.64
C GLN A 24 -3.11 -0.56 -11.53
N GLY A 25 -3.46 -0.79 -12.79
CA GLY A 25 -3.78 0.29 -13.72
C GLY A 25 -4.98 1.12 -13.28
N TYR A 26 -6.05 0.45 -12.85
CA TYR A 26 -7.23 1.16 -12.36
C TYR A 26 -6.89 1.98 -11.11
N LEU A 27 -6.14 1.38 -10.18
CA LEU A 27 -5.76 2.06 -8.96
C LEU A 27 -4.86 3.26 -9.24
N ALA A 28 -3.94 3.13 -10.20
CA ALA A 28 -3.09 4.23 -10.62
C ALA A 28 -3.91 5.40 -11.16
N GLU A 29 -4.86 5.11 -12.02
CA GLU A 29 -5.72 6.12 -12.62
C GLU A 29 -6.57 6.82 -11.57
N PHE A 30 -7.12 6.05 -10.64
CA PHE A 30 -7.98 6.57 -9.59
C PHE A 30 -7.23 7.43 -8.57
N THR A 31 -5.98 7.06 -8.25
CA THR A 31 -5.19 7.75 -7.21
C THR A 31 -4.31 8.86 -7.75
N GLY A 32 -4.02 8.84 -9.04
CA GLY A 32 -3.01 9.73 -9.62
C GLY A 32 -1.58 9.25 -9.40
N LEU A 33 -1.39 8.08 -8.76
CA LEU A 33 -0.07 7.48 -8.60
C LEU A 33 0.26 6.64 -9.83
N SER A 34 1.56 6.45 -10.09
CA SER A 34 1.95 5.65 -11.25
C SER A 34 1.80 4.15 -10.98
N VAL A 35 1.59 3.38 -12.04
CA VAL A 35 1.57 1.91 -11.95
C VAL A 35 2.92 1.42 -11.41
N THR A 36 4.01 2.03 -11.84
CA THR A 36 5.35 1.67 -11.37
C THR A 36 5.47 1.85 -9.87
N PHE A 37 4.96 2.97 -9.33
CA PHE A 37 5.00 3.21 -7.90
C PHE A 37 4.19 2.15 -7.15
N ILE A 38 2.97 1.87 -7.59
CA ILE A 38 2.10 0.89 -6.94
C ILE A 38 2.75 -0.49 -6.99
N SER A 39 3.28 -0.88 -8.13
CA SER A 39 3.97 -2.15 -8.29
C SER A 39 5.17 -2.27 -7.36
N ASP A 40 5.98 -1.20 -7.27
CA ASP A 40 7.14 -1.16 -6.38
C ASP A 40 6.74 -1.33 -4.92
N VAL A 41 5.70 -0.62 -4.49
CA VAL A 41 5.21 -0.73 -3.11
C VAL A 41 4.72 -2.15 -2.82
N GLU A 42 3.98 -2.74 -3.74
CA GLU A 42 3.46 -4.11 -3.56
C GLU A 42 4.58 -5.13 -3.49
N ARG A 43 5.71 -4.85 -4.13
CA ARG A 43 6.90 -5.72 -4.04
C ARG A 43 7.79 -5.43 -2.84
N GLY A 44 7.42 -4.44 -2.04
CA GLY A 44 8.13 -4.14 -0.80
C GLY A 44 9.31 -3.20 -0.95
N LYS A 45 9.27 -2.30 -1.92
CA LYS A 45 10.35 -1.34 -2.11
C LYS A 45 10.60 -0.52 -0.84
N LYS A 46 11.83 -0.61 -0.31
CA LYS A 46 12.18 0.01 0.97
C LYS A 46 12.23 1.52 0.94
N THR A 47 12.46 2.09 -0.25
CA THR A 47 12.63 3.53 -0.42
C THR A 47 11.38 4.21 -0.97
N ALA A 48 10.23 3.55 -0.92
CA ALA A 48 8.99 4.15 -1.38
C ALA A 48 8.66 5.39 -0.55
N GLU A 49 8.14 6.42 -1.21
CA GLU A 49 7.79 7.66 -0.54
C GLU A 49 6.63 7.43 0.44
N LEU A 50 6.89 7.67 1.72
CA LEU A 50 5.94 7.34 2.79
C LEU A 50 4.58 8.03 2.61
N GLU A 51 4.58 9.30 2.28
CA GLU A 51 3.34 10.06 2.14
C GLU A 51 2.42 9.45 1.09
N LYS A 52 2.99 8.99 -0.01
CA LYS A 52 2.22 8.34 -1.08
C LYS A 52 1.73 6.96 -0.65
N VAL A 53 2.52 6.24 0.16
CA VAL A 53 2.11 4.95 0.69
C VAL A 53 0.91 5.13 1.62
N LEU A 54 0.95 6.14 2.50
CA LEU A 54 -0.17 6.43 3.39
C LEU A 54 -1.43 6.81 2.62
N GLN A 55 -1.28 7.60 1.55
CA GLN A 55 -2.39 7.94 0.67
C GLN A 55 -3.02 6.69 0.06
N LEU A 56 -2.16 5.78 -0.41
CA LEU A 56 -2.61 4.53 -1.02
C LEU A 56 -3.41 3.69 -0.03
N LEU A 57 -2.93 3.60 1.22
CA LEU A 57 -3.65 2.87 2.27
C LEU A 57 -5.03 3.47 2.53
N GLN A 58 -5.13 4.79 2.63
CA GLN A 58 -6.40 5.47 2.84
C GLN A 58 -7.39 5.19 1.73
N ILE A 59 -6.91 5.26 0.49
CA ILE A 59 -7.76 5.03 -0.68
C ILE A 59 -8.28 3.59 -0.70
N LEU A 60 -7.46 2.64 -0.23
CA LEU A 60 -7.86 1.24 -0.14
C LEU A 60 -8.73 0.96 1.09
N GLY A 61 -9.06 1.98 1.87
CA GLY A 61 -9.93 1.82 3.03
C GLY A 61 -9.24 1.17 4.22
N MET A 62 -7.92 1.36 4.33
CA MET A 62 -7.16 0.80 5.44
C MET A 62 -6.64 1.91 6.35
N ASP A 63 -6.82 1.72 7.65
CA ASP A 63 -6.32 2.65 8.64
C ASP A 63 -5.05 2.13 9.28
N VAL A 64 -4.12 3.03 9.59
CA VAL A 64 -2.87 2.69 10.24
C VAL A 64 -2.95 3.05 11.71
N PHE A 65 -2.67 2.07 12.55
CA PHE A 65 -2.61 2.27 13.99
C PHE A 65 -1.20 1.96 14.47
N ILE A 66 -0.68 2.79 15.36
CA ILE A 66 0.65 2.63 15.90
C ILE A 66 0.54 2.49 17.40
N GLU A 67 1.09 1.40 17.93
CA GLU A 67 1.07 1.12 19.36
C GLU A 67 2.49 1.13 19.90
N ARG A 68 2.62 1.68 21.10
CA ARG A 68 3.89 1.69 21.80
C ARG A 68 4.08 0.36 22.52
N ARG A 69 5.27 -0.20 22.42
CA ARG A 69 5.60 -1.38 23.21
C ARG A 69 5.97 -0.97 24.62
N GLU A 70 5.57 -1.78 25.57
CA GLU A 70 5.88 -1.58 26.98
C GLU A 70 7.34 -1.87 27.27
#